data_a16e151ad6c68eb3fb5253e3f21cee73
#
_entry.id   a16e151ad6c68eb3fb5253e3f21cee73
#
_cell.length_a   1.000
_cell.length_b   1.000
_cell.length_c   1.000
_cell.angle_alpha   90.00
_cell.angle_beta   90.00
_cell.angle_gamma   90.00
#
_symmetry.space_group_name_H-M   'P 1'
#
loop_
_entity.id
_entity.type
_entity.pdbx_description
1 polymer ?
#
loop_
_entity_poly.entity_id
_entity_poly.type
_entity_poly.pdbx_seq_one_letter_code
_entity_poly.pdbx_strand_id
1 'polypeptide(L)'
;MNEKVLVIGAGLAGSEAANYLSKNGVEVVLVENKMLTKNPSQKLTTFAELVCTNSLKSKNPHSGHGLLKVEMRAMNSIVLEVAEVTAVPAGDALAVNREDFSIEITKRLKADPSITIVEREASDPIALMEEFGCSQVIIATGPLTTTPLEKWIIENLSKDDFYFYDAIAPVVDADSLDYSKLYFKDRHKEETESADYLNAPMTEEQYYNFVEELVKAEKVPAQGFEDYKFFEACLPVDLMAERGKDTPRFSCMKPIGLKVKDQQEPYAVVQLRKENLLGSAFNLVGFQTRLKYPEQIRVFRMIPGFENATFNHLGSVHRNSFLNSRKLLNFDLSSKQYPNVSFAGQITGVEGYTESSSMGLYVASQVLRKLKGEESIQWPVETGIGALVNFVMTVPKPVPSSINFGLLPTILLTKEQRRNKDRKKIKKQLVAEIAQKSFFEFYERNF
;
A
#
# COMPACT_ATOMS: atom_id res chain seq x y z
N MET A 1 0.15 -35.98 9.71
CA MET A 1 -1.05 -35.43 9.04
C MET A 1 -0.54 -34.24 8.26
N ASN A 2 -0.84 -34.14 6.96
CA ASN A 2 -0.51 -32.93 6.22
C ASN A 2 -1.39 -31.81 6.74
N GLU A 3 -0.78 -30.83 7.44
CA GLU A 3 -1.49 -29.67 7.93
C GLU A 3 -1.93 -28.81 6.73
N LYS A 4 -3.18 -28.36 6.75
CA LYS A 4 -3.77 -27.59 5.67
C LYS A 4 -4.31 -26.26 6.20
N VAL A 5 -4.00 -25.18 5.49
CA VAL A 5 -4.41 -23.80 5.85
C VAL A 5 -5.27 -23.21 4.73
N LEU A 6 -6.37 -22.60 5.13
CA LEU A 6 -7.21 -21.79 4.23
C LEU A 6 -6.69 -20.35 4.20
N VAL A 7 -6.51 -19.78 3.00
CA VAL A 7 -6.22 -18.36 2.81
C VAL A 7 -7.35 -17.76 1.97
N ILE A 8 -8.03 -16.75 2.49
CA ILE A 8 -9.12 -16.06 1.81
C ILE A 8 -8.64 -14.71 1.28
N GLY A 9 -8.60 -14.57 -0.03
CA GLY A 9 -8.11 -13.40 -0.77
C GLY A 9 -6.68 -13.59 -1.28
N ALA A 10 -6.52 -13.52 -2.60
CA ALA A 10 -5.22 -13.58 -3.30
C ALA A 10 -4.66 -12.19 -3.64
N GLY A 11 -4.87 -11.22 -2.74
CA GLY A 11 -4.20 -9.93 -2.75
C GLY A 11 -2.73 -10.05 -2.32
N LEU A 12 -2.06 -8.92 -2.08
CA LEU A 12 -0.64 -8.91 -1.66
C LEU A 12 -0.40 -9.74 -0.40
N ALA A 13 -1.19 -9.53 0.65
CA ALA A 13 -1.03 -10.25 1.92
C ALA A 13 -1.34 -11.75 1.80
N GLY A 14 -2.41 -12.12 1.09
CA GLY A 14 -2.76 -13.53 0.90
C GLY A 14 -1.78 -14.27 0.00
N SER A 15 -1.24 -13.60 -1.04
CA SER A 15 -0.18 -14.16 -1.88
C SER A 15 1.10 -14.44 -1.10
N GLU A 16 1.51 -13.52 -0.22
CA GLU A 16 2.63 -13.74 0.68
C GLU A 16 2.38 -14.88 1.66
N ALA A 17 1.20 -14.89 2.29
CA ALA A 17 0.86 -15.94 3.25
C ALA A 17 0.84 -17.32 2.60
N ALA A 18 0.21 -17.47 1.43
CA ALA A 18 0.16 -18.72 0.70
C ALA A 18 1.55 -19.21 0.28
N ASN A 19 2.37 -18.32 -0.29
CA ASN A 19 3.74 -18.65 -0.69
C ASN A 19 4.62 -19.03 0.53
N TYR A 20 4.54 -18.28 1.63
CA TYR A 20 5.33 -18.55 2.82
C TYR A 20 4.98 -19.93 3.42
N LEU A 21 3.70 -20.24 3.56
CA LEU A 21 3.23 -21.51 4.09
C LEU A 21 3.63 -22.68 3.18
N SER A 22 3.42 -22.58 1.86
CA SER A 22 3.80 -23.63 0.92
C SER A 22 5.29 -23.92 0.92
N LYS A 23 6.14 -22.89 0.96
CA LYS A 23 7.59 -23.02 1.06
C LYS A 23 8.06 -23.68 2.36
N ASN A 24 7.22 -23.67 3.40
CA ASN A 24 7.47 -24.35 4.67
C ASN A 24 6.71 -25.68 4.79
N GLY A 25 6.28 -26.28 3.67
CA GLY A 25 5.72 -27.61 3.62
C GLY A 25 4.27 -27.74 4.07
N VAL A 26 3.52 -26.63 4.11
CA VAL A 26 2.10 -26.60 4.47
C VAL A 26 1.25 -26.61 3.20
N GLU A 27 0.23 -27.47 3.13
CA GLU A 27 -0.77 -27.41 2.07
C GLU A 27 -1.67 -26.18 2.24
N VAL A 28 -1.90 -25.43 1.16
CA VAL A 28 -2.71 -24.21 1.18
C VAL A 28 -3.90 -24.31 0.25
N VAL A 29 -5.08 -23.94 0.75
CA VAL A 29 -6.25 -23.67 -0.07
C VAL A 29 -6.41 -22.16 -0.19
N LEU A 30 -6.16 -21.61 -1.37
CA LEU A 30 -6.26 -20.18 -1.66
C LEU A 30 -7.59 -19.87 -2.35
N VAL A 31 -8.51 -19.26 -1.61
CA VAL A 31 -9.84 -18.86 -2.10
C VAL A 31 -9.81 -17.43 -2.60
N GLU A 32 -10.22 -17.22 -3.86
CA GLU A 32 -10.30 -15.89 -4.48
C GLU A 32 -11.57 -15.75 -5.31
N ASN A 33 -12.28 -14.62 -5.16
CA ASN A 33 -13.53 -14.36 -5.88
C ASN A 33 -13.37 -13.49 -7.14
N LYS A 34 -12.21 -12.93 -7.37
CA LYS A 34 -11.95 -11.92 -8.41
C LYS A 34 -12.31 -12.38 -9.82
N MET A 35 -12.20 -13.68 -10.07
CA MET A 35 -12.61 -14.29 -11.34
C MET A 35 -14.13 -14.29 -11.54
N LEU A 36 -14.89 -14.33 -10.44
CA LEU A 36 -16.36 -14.31 -10.43
C LEU A 36 -16.91 -12.89 -10.38
N THR A 37 -16.36 -12.07 -9.47
CA THR A 37 -16.83 -10.70 -9.25
C THR A 37 -15.64 -9.81 -8.92
N LYS A 38 -15.36 -8.83 -9.78
CA LYS A 38 -14.35 -7.81 -9.52
C LYS A 38 -14.94 -6.71 -8.64
N ASN A 39 -14.15 -6.23 -7.67
CA ASN A 39 -14.52 -4.98 -7.00
C ASN A 39 -14.25 -3.78 -7.94
N PRO A 40 -14.84 -2.60 -7.67
CA PRO A 40 -14.75 -1.45 -8.57
C PRO A 40 -13.33 -0.95 -8.86
N SER A 41 -12.36 -1.23 -7.98
CA SER A 41 -10.95 -0.81 -8.16
C SER A 41 -10.12 -1.80 -8.98
N GLN A 42 -10.61 -3.03 -9.17
CA GLN A 42 -9.90 -4.11 -9.87
C GLN A 42 -10.21 -4.13 -11.36
N LYS A 43 -9.19 -4.33 -12.18
CA LYS A 43 -9.31 -4.46 -13.64
C LYS A 43 -8.90 -5.83 -14.15
N LEU A 44 -7.85 -6.38 -13.57
CA LEU A 44 -7.29 -7.66 -13.94
C LEU A 44 -8.06 -8.81 -13.26
N THR A 45 -7.86 -10.01 -13.76
CA THR A 45 -8.33 -11.27 -13.14
C THR A 45 -7.19 -11.98 -12.40
N THR A 46 -6.00 -11.40 -12.42
CA THR A 46 -4.78 -11.93 -11.81
C THR A 46 -4.64 -11.49 -10.34
N PHE A 47 -3.83 -12.21 -9.56
CA PHE A 47 -3.62 -11.97 -8.13
C PHE A 47 -2.74 -10.75 -7.85
N ALA A 48 -2.72 -10.29 -6.61
CA ALA A 48 -1.87 -9.19 -6.13
C ALA A 48 -1.88 -7.93 -7.02
N GLU A 49 -3.00 -7.59 -7.63
CA GLU A 49 -3.13 -6.39 -8.46
C GLU A 49 -2.90 -5.11 -7.63
N LEU A 50 -2.02 -4.24 -8.15
CA LEU A 50 -1.77 -2.93 -7.54
C LEU A 50 -2.79 -1.91 -8.05
N VAL A 51 -3.82 -1.61 -7.27
CA VAL A 51 -5.00 -0.83 -7.70
C VAL A 51 -4.82 0.69 -7.60
N CYS A 52 -4.01 1.19 -6.66
CA CYS A 52 -3.86 2.63 -6.41
C CYS A 52 -2.64 3.22 -7.15
N THR A 53 -1.47 2.62 -6.98
CA THR A 53 -0.19 3.09 -7.54
C THR A 53 0.64 1.89 -7.96
N ASN A 54 1.64 2.10 -8.83
CA ASN A 54 2.57 1.04 -9.22
C ASN A 54 3.83 0.98 -8.35
N SER A 55 3.86 1.67 -7.21
CA SER A 55 5.05 1.81 -6.38
C SER A 55 4.92 1.12 -5.03
N LEU A 56 5.91 0.29 -4.70
CA LEU A 56 6.14 -0.24 -3.36
C LEU A 56 7.00 0.69 -2.50
N LYS A 57 7.09 2.00 -2.85
CA LYS A 57 7.84 3.03 -2.11
C LYS A 57 9.37 2.80 -2.11
N SER A 58 10.09 3.49 -1.23
CA SER A 58 11.55 3.56 -1.21
C SER A 58 12.25 2.21 -1.10
N LYS A 59 13.35 2.05 -1.86
CA LYS A 59 14.32 0.93 -1.76
C LYS A 59 15.40 1.17 -0.71
N ASN A 60 15.56 2.42 -0.26
CA ASN A 60 16.63 2.80 0.65
C ASN A 60 16.44 2.11 2.02
N PRO A 61 17.37 1.24 2.48
CA PRO A 61 17.25 0.52 3.75
C PRO A 61 17.21 1.44 4.97
N HIS A 62 17.61 2.71 4.83
CA HIS A 62 17.51 3.74 5.87
C HIS A 62 16.20 4.53 5.81
N SER A 63 15.17 3.98 5.19
CA SER A 63 13.78 4.47 5.23
C SER A 63 12.89 3.38 5.82
N GLY A 64 11.71 3.76 6.36
CA GLY A 64 10.78 2.77 6.93
C GLY A 64 10.38 1.69 5.92
N HIS A 65 10.02 2.09 4.70
CA HIS A 65 9.64 1.13 3.63
C HIS A 65 10.84 0.28 3.15
N GLY A 66 12.05 0.83 3.10
CA GLY A 66 13.24 0.05 2.77
C GLY A 66 13.61 -0.94 3.87
N LEU A 67 13.43 -0.55 5.15
CA LEU A 67 13.60 -1.45 6.29
C LEU A 67 12.66 -2.67 6.19
N LEU A 68 11.36 -2.45 5.96
CA LEU A 68 10.41 -3.56 5.74
C LEU A 68 10.85 -4.48 4.60
N LYS A 69 11.37 -3.91 3.50
CA LYS A 69 11.86 -4.74 2.38
C LYS A 69 13.06 -5.59 2.74
N VAL A 70 13.94 -5.13 3.63
CA VAL A 70 15.05 -5.96 4.14
C VAL A 70 14.49 -7.16 4.90
N GLU A 71 13.54 -6.93 5.80
CA GLU A 71 12.88 -7.98 6.60
C GLU A 71 12.11 -8.97 5.71
N MET A 72 11.29 -8.47 4.79
CA MET A 72 10.53 -9.29 3.84
C MET A 72 11.42 -10.14 2.93
N ARG A 73 12.56 -9.62 2.45
CA ARG A 73 13.52 -10.41 1.66
C ARG A 73 14.07 -11.58 2.46
N ALA A 74 14.43 -11.37 3.72
CA ALA A 74 14.91 -12.45 4.59
C ALA A 74 13.84 -13.54 4.82
N MET A 75 12.55 -13.17 4.69
CA MET A 75 11.42 -14.10 4.75
C MET A 75 11.03 -14.70 3.38
N ASN A 76 11.82 -14.52 2.33
CA ASN A 76 11.58 -15.02 0.96
C ASN A 76 10.24 -14.50 0.38
N SER A 77 10.01 -13.19 0.47
CA SER A 77 8.81 -12.51 -0.05
C SER A 77 8.65 -12.69 -1.56
N ILE A 78 7.58 -13.35 -1.99
CA ILE A 78 7.23 -13.48 -3.41
C ILE A 78 6.91 -12.12 -4.04
N VAL A 79 6.30 -11.21 -3.27
CA VAL A 79 5.97 -9.86 -3.74
C VAL A 79 7.25 -9.08 -4.08
N LEU A 80 8.29 -9.16 -3.26
CA LEU A 80 9.55 -8.47 -3.56
C LEU A 80 10.34 -9.13 -4.69
N GLU A 81 10.40 -10.46 -4.72
CA GLU A 81 11.06 -11.18 -5.82
C GLU A 81 10.43 -10.80 -7.18
N VAL A 82 9.10 -10.81 -7.27
CA VAL A 82 8.40 -10.45 -8.51
C VAL A 82 8.51 -8.95 -8.79
N ALA A 83 8.47 -8.09 -7.77
CA ALA A 83 8.64 -6.66 -7.94
C ALA A 83 10.02 -6.30 -8.53
N GLU A 84 11.06 -7.04 -8.19
CA GLU A 84 12.42 -6.81 -8.72
C GLU A 84 12.54 -7.18 -10.20
N VAL A 85 11.90 -8.27 -10.65
CA VAL A 85 11.96 -8.71 -12.06
C VAL A 85 10.97 -7.94 -12.96
N THR A 86 9.97 -7.28 -12.39
CA THR A 86 9.00 -6.45 -13.12
C THR A 86 9.19 -4.95 -12.88
N ALA A 87 10.35 -4.57 -12.31
CA ALA A 87 10.64 -3.20 -11.94
C ALA A 87 10.69 -2.26 -13.16
N VAL A 88 10.18 -1.04 -12.94
CA VAL A 88 10.29 0.08 -13.87
C VAL A 88 11.08 1.22 -13.23
N PRO A 89 11.76 2.08 -14.00
CA PRO A 89 12.51 3.21 -13.47
C PRO A 89 11.64 4.15 -12.63
N ALA A 90 12.04 4.40 -11.38
CA ALA A 90 11.35 5.30 -10.45
C ALA A 90 12.28 5.87 -9.36
N GLY A 91 13.55 6.15 -9.69
CA GLY A 91 14.54 6.70 -8.76
C GLY A 91 14.78 5.79 -7.56
N ASP A 92 14.56 6.31 -6.35
CA ASP A 92 14.71 5.55 -5.09
C ASP A 92 13.51 4.65 -4.76
N ALA A 93 12.42 4.73 -5.52
CA ALA A 93 11.26 3.87 -5.31
C ALA A 93 11.39 2.54 -6.07
N LEU A 94 10.80 1.49 -5.53
CA LEU A 94 10.54 0.24 -6.25
C LEU A 94 9.16 0.37 -6.91
N ALA A 95 9.14 0.74 -8.18
CA ALA A 95 7.93 0.74 -9.00
C ALA A 95 7.97 -0.42 -9.98
N VAL A 96 6.81 -0.92 -10.38
CA VAL A 96 6.65 -2.11 -11.22
C VAL A 96 5.73 -1.84 -12.41
N ASN A 97 5.86 -2.64 -13.47
CA ASN A 97 4.79 -2.80 -14.44
C ASN A 97 3.67 -3.59 -13.75
N ARG A 98 2.50 -2.98 -13.57
CA ARG A 98 1.40 -3.57 -12.77
C ARG A 98 0.87 -4.88 -13.33
N GLU A 99 0.74 -4.98 -14.64
CA GLU A 99 0.20 -6.16 -15.32
C GLU A 99 1.20 -7.31 -15.21
N ASP A 100 2.45 -7.09 -15.59
CA ASP A 100 3.51 -8.10 -15.53
C ASP A 100 3.70 -8.61 -14.09
N PHE A 101 3.68 -7.70 -13.11
CA PHE A 101 3.77 -8.04 -11.69
C PHE A 101 2.64 -8.97 -11.25
N SER A 102 1.40 -8.61 -11.56
CA SER A 102 0.23 -9.40 -11.17
C SER A 102 0.15 -10.74 -11.90
N ILE A 103 0.52 -10.78 -13.18
CA ILE A 103 0.60 -12.01 -13.99
C ILE A 103 1.64 -12.95 -13.41
N GLU A 104 2.85 -12.46 -13.10
CA GLU A 104 3.94 -13.32 -12.63
C GLU A 104 3.66 -13.88 -11.22
N ILE A 105 3.09 -13.10 -10.30
CA ILE A 105 2.63 -13.63 -9.00
C ILE A 105 1.60 -14.74 -9.20
N THR A 106 0.59 -14.50 -10.05
CA THR A 106 -0.45 -15.48 -10.33
C THR A 106 0.13 -16.78 -10.90
N LYS A 107 1.05 -16.65 -11.85
CA LYS A 107 1.73 -17.79 -12.48
C LYS A 107 2.51 -18.61 -11.45
N ARG A 108 3.27 -17.98 -10.56
CA ARG A 108 4.07 -18.68 -9.53
C ARG A 108 3.18 -19.41 -8.53
N LEU A 109 2.12 -18.76 -8.04
CA LEU A 109 1.20 -19.40 -7.09
C LEU A 109 0.41 -20.55 -7.73
N LYS A 110 -0.02 -20.43 -9.01
CA LYS A 110 -0.69 -21.51 -9.74
C LYS A 110 0.24 -22.67 -10.08
N ALA A 111 1.54 -22.43 -10.19
CA ALA A 111 2.54 -23.47 -10.47
C ALA A 111 2.99 -24.25 -9.23
N ASP A 112 2.67 -23.77 -8.03
CA ASP A 112 3.05 -24.44 -6.78
C ASP A 112 2.08 -25.57 -6.46
N PRO A 113 2.54 -26.85 -6.46
CA PRO A 113 1.67 -28.02 -6.24
C PRO A 113 1.08 -28.07 -4.81
N SER A 114 1.64 -27.35 -3.86
CA SER A 114 1.13 -27.27 -2.49
C SER A 114 0.02 -26.22 -2.33
N ILE A 115 -0.29 -25.44 -3.39
CA ILE A 115 -1.34 -24.41 -3.36
C ILE A 115 -2.51 -24.82 -4.26
N THR A 116 -3.64 -25.11 -3.65
CA THR A 116 -4.90 -25.36 -4.37
C THR A 116 -5.67 -24.05 -4.50
N ILE A 117 -5.89 -23.58 -5.72
CA ILE A 117 -6.66 -22.35 -5.98
C ILE A 117 -8.13 -22.68 -6.17
N VAL A 118 -8.99 -21.98 -5.43
CA VAL A 118 -10.43 -22.10 -5.47
C VAL A 118 -11.06 -20.78 -5.85
N GLU A 119 -11.71 -20.72 -7.00
CA GLU A 119 -12.44 -19.54 -7.48
C GLU A 119 -13.83 -19.51 -6.83
N ARG A 120 -13.94 -18.80 -5.71
CA ARG A 120 -15.18 -18.75 -4.92
C ARG A 120 -15.29 -17.46 -4.10
N GLU A 121 -16.50 -16.97 -3.92
CA GLU A 121 -16.82 -15.94 -2.95
C GLU A 121 -16.94 -16.56 -1.56
N ALA A 122 -16.11 -16.07 -0.62
CA ALA A 122 -16.16 -16.51 0.78
C ALA A 122 -17.28 -15.78 1.52
N SER A 123 -18.11 -16.53 2.27
CA SER A 123 -19.16 -15.96 3.12
C SER A 123 -18.99 -16.33 4.58
N ASP A 124 -18.54 -17.55 4.87
CA ASP A 124 -18.30 -18.08 6.21
C ASP A 124 -16.94 -18.79 6.23
N PRO A 125 -15.92 -18.22 6.91
CA PRO A 125 -14.59 -18.81 6.95
C PRO A 125 -14.53 -20.12 7.76
N ILE A 126 -15.42 -20.32 8.74
CA ILE A 126 -15.46 -21.54 9.54
C ILE A 126 -16.03 -22.71 8.70
N ALA A 127 -17.15 -22.47 8.01
CA ALA A 127 -17.73 -23.47 7.12
C ALA A 127 -16.75 -23.87 5.99
N LEU A 128 -16.00 -22.89 5.45
CA LEU A 128 -14.96 -23.16 4.44
C LEU A 128 -13.78 -23.97 5.00
N MET A 129 -13.36 -23.69 6.23
CA MET A 129 -12.34 -24.50 6.91
C MET A 129 -12.77 -25.96 7.04
N GLU A 130 -14.01 -26.21 7.45
CA GLU A 130 -14.58 -27.56 7.60
C GLU A 130 -14.68 -28.26 6.23
N GLU A 131 -15.19 -27.56 5.20
CA GLU A 131 -15.35 -28.09 3.84
C GLU A 131 -14.01 -28.55 3.23
N PHE A 132 -12.95 -27.76 3.40
CA PHE A 132 -11.63 -28.07 2.84
C PHE A 132 -10.72 -28.86 3.78
N GLY A 133 -11.17 -29.18 4.99
CA GLY A 133 -10.38 -29.87 6.01
C GLY A 133 -9.17 -29.08 6.49
N CYS A 134 -9.31 -27.76 6.61
CA CYS A 134 -8.26 -26.85 7.08
C CYS A 134 -8.34 -26.68 8.58
N SER A 135 -7.19 -26.61 9.27
CA SER A 135 -7.11 -26.38 10.72
C SER A 135 -7.04 -24.90 11.10
N GLN A 136 -6.62 -24.04 10.17
CA GLN A 136 -6.45 -22.60 10.33
C GLN A 136 -6.97 -21.86 9.10
N VAL A 137 -7.41 -20.59 9.30
CA VAL A 137 -7.75 -19.69 8.20
C VAL A 137 -7.08 -18.33 8.36
N ILE A 138 -6.57 -17.78 7.25
CA ILE A 138 -6.05 -16.42 7.15
C ILE A 138 -6.97 -15.61 6.25
N ILE A 139 -7.63 -14.58 6.79
CA ILE A 139 -8.46 -13.63 6.03
C ILE A 139 -7.57 -12.48 5.58
N ALA A 140 -7.31 -12.39 4.28
CA ALA A 140 -6.40 -11.44 3.63
C ALA A 140 -7.09 -10.68 2.48
N THR A 141 -8.36 -10.33 2.66
CA THR A 141 -9.24 -9.74 1.64
C THR A 141 -8.98 -8.26 1.36
N GLY A 142 -8.04 -7.65 2.09
CA GLY A 142 -7.70 -6.23 1.92
C GLY A 142 -8.84 -5.30 2.35
N PRO A 143 -8.90 -4.09 1.76
CA PRO A 143 -9.81 -3.04 2.19
C PRO A 143 -11.23 -3.18 1.63
N LEU A 144 -11.43 -4.00 0.60
CA LEU A 144 -12.69 -4.19 -0.12
C LEU A 144 -13.18 -5.64 0.02
N THR A 145 -13.37 -6.05 1.28
CA THR A 145 -13.97 -7.35 1.61
C THR A 145 -15.38 -7.44 1.03
N THR A 146 -15.75 -8.62 0.49
CA THR A 146 -17.06 -8.83 -0.11
C THR A 146 -18.17 -8.78 0.94
N THR A 147 -19.35 -8.34 0.52
CA THR A 147 -20.49 -8.15 1.44
C THR A 147 -20.84 -9.40 2.27
N PRO A 148 -20.84 -10.62 1.72
CA PRO A 148 -21.14 -11.82 2.53
C PRO A 148 -20.11 -12.05 3.66
N LEU A 149 -18.82 -11.93 3.36
CA LEU A 149 -17.78 -12.11 4.36
C LEU A 149 -17.72 -10.93 5.35
N GLU A 150 -17.95 -9.70 4.88
CA GLU A 150 -18.08 -8.51 5.73
C GLU A 150 -19.21 -8.69 6.76
N LYS A 151 -20.36 -9.20 6.31
CA LYS A 151 -21.49 -9.50 7.19
C LYS A 151 -21.11 -10.53 8.28
N TRP A 152 -20.42 -11.61 7.90
CA TRP A 152 -19.91 -12.59 8.86
C TRP A 152 -18.99 -11.94 9.91
N ILE A 153 -18.04 -11.10 9.46
CA ILE A 153 -17.11 -10.38 10.35
C ILE A 153 -17.86 -9.48 11.32
N ILE A 154 -18.85 -8.71 10.85
CA ILE A 154 -19.65 -7.81 11.66
C ILE A 154 -20.49 -8.59 12.70
N GLU A 155 -21.14 -9.67 12.28
CA GLU A 155 -22.03 -10.45 13.15
C GLU A 155 -21.26 -11.24 14.21
N ASN A 156 -20.05 -11.72 13.87
CA ASN A 156 -19.28 -12.61 14.74
C ASN A 156 -18.16 -11.92 15.51
N LEU A 157 -17.60 -10.79 15.05
CA LEU A 157 -16.46 -10.16 15.69
C LEU A 157 -16.74 -8.75 16.21
N SER A 158 -17.47 -7.91 15.47
CA SER A 158 -17.76 -6.54 15.88
C SER A 158 -18.92 -5.95 15.10
N LYS A 159 -19.74 -5.18 15.83
CA LYS A 159 -20.83 -4.39 15.25
C LYS A 159 -20.43 -2.94 14.95
N ASP A 160 -19.27 -2.48 15.43
CA ASP A 160 -18.86 -1.08 15.39
C ASP A 160 -17.46 -0.89 14.76
N ASP A 161 -17.26 0.21 14.03
CA ASP A 161 -15.98 0.74 13.52
C ASP A 161 -15.33 -0.02 12.34
N PHE A 162 -16.00 0.00 11.18
CA PHE A 162 -15.51 -0.72 10.00
C PHE A 162 -15.14 0.14 8.80
N TYR A 163 -15.29 1.47 8.80
CA TYR A 163 -15.27 2.21 7.54
C TYR A 163 -14.36 3.42 7.55
N PHE A 164 -13.47 3.49 6.58
CA PHE A 164 -12.87 4.72 6.11
C PHE A 164 -12.94 4.77 4.58
N TYR A 165 -12.75 5.95 4.00
CA TYR A 165 -12.73 6.11 2.55
C TYR A 165 -11.30 6.35 2.09
N ASP A 166 -10.94 5.73 0.97
CA ASP A 166 -9.71 5.96 0.25
C ASP A 166 -10.02 6.41 -1.19
N ALA A 167 -9.06 7.07 -1.83
CA ALA A 167 -9.22 7.60 -3.17
C ALA A 167 -8.02 7.21 -4.04
N ILE A 168 -8.31 6.87 -5.29
CA ILE A 168 -7.33 6.45 -6.29
C ILE A 168 -6.96 7.64 -7.19
N ALA A 169 -5.67 7.79 -7.50
CA ALA A 169 -5.17 8.80 -8.40
C ALA A 169 -5.37 8.41 -9.89
N PRO A 170 -5.62 9.38 -10.79
CA PRO A 170 -5.78 9.10 -12.21
C PRO A 170 -4.47 8.75 -12.91
N VAL A 171 -4.60 8.04 -14.04
CA VAL A 171 -3.51 7.68 -14.95
C VAL A 171 -3.80 8.28 -16.32
N VAL A 172 -2.83 9.02 -16.85
CA VAL A 172 -2.93 9.72 -18.15
C VAL A 172 -2.11 8.99 -19.22
N ASP A 173 -2.62 8.98 -20.45
CA ASP A 173 -1.92 8.49 -21.64
C ASP A 173 -0.77 9.43 -21.99
N ALA A 174 0.42 8.88 -22.16
CA ALA A 174 1.63 9.63 -22.44
C ALA A 174 1.57 10.40 -23.77
N ASP A 175 0.99 9.79 -24.81
CA ASP A 175 0.90 10.37 -26.14
C ASP A 175 -0.08 11.56 -26.21
N SER A 176 -0.94 11.70 -25.21
CA SER A 176 -1.91 12.79 -25.12
C SER A 176 -1.37 14.06 -24.42
N LEU A 177 -0.13 14.02 -23.91
CA LEU A 177 0.49 15.13 -23.19
C LEU A 177 1.26 16.06 -24.11
N ASP A 178 1.24 17.37 -23.82
CA ASP A 178 2.06 18.38 -24.51
C ASP A 178 3.42 18.52 -23.80
N TYR A 179 4.42 17.78 -24.28
CA TYR A 179 5.77 17.78 -23.73
C TYR A 179 6.51 19.12 -23.85
N SER A 180 6.03 20.07 -24.67
CA SER A 180 6.64 21.40 -24.75
C SER A 180 6.46 22.21 -23.45
N LYS A 181 5.51 21.83 -22.61
CA LYS A 181 5.19 22.44 -21.31
C LYS A 181 5.67 21.64 -20.11
N LEU A 182 6.25 20.46 -20.37
CA LEU A 182 6.65 19.50 -19.36
C LEU A 182 8.15 19.28 -19.38
N TYR A 183 8.73 18.80 -18.29
CA TYR A 183 10.14 18.46 -18.23
C TYR A 183 10.42 17.24 -17.38
N PHE A 184 11.44 16.45 -17.76
CA PHE A 184 11.89 15.30 -16.97
C PHE A 184 12.90 15.74 -15.92
N LYS A 185 12.60 15.48 -14.64
CA LYS A 185 13.51 15.76 -13.54
C LYS A 185 13.12 15.00 -12.28
N ASP A 186 14.12 14.40 -11.64
CA ASP A 186 13.99 13.85 -10.32
C ASP A 186 14.25 14.92 -9.25
N ARG A 187 13.54 14.85 -8.15
CA ARG A 187 13.67 15.81 -7.05
C ARG A 187 15.08 15.82 -6.47
N HIS A 188 15.68 17.01 -6.35
CA HIS A 188 17.04 17.24 -5.85
C HIS A 188 18.17 16.63 -6.69
N LYS A 189 17.89 16.20 -7.93
CA LYS A 189 18.90 15.78 -8.89
C LYS A 189 19.07 16.81 -10.01
N GLU A 190 20.16 16.68 -10.78
CA GLU A 190 20.31 17.46 -12.01
C GLU A 190 19.28 17.01 -13.04
N GLU A 191 18.95 17.91 -13.96
CA GLU A 191 18.02 17.63 -15.05
C GLU A 191 18.68 16.68 -16.05
N THR A 192 18.01 15.58 -16.37
CA THR A 192 18.46 14.60 -17.35
C THR A 192 17.26 14.02 -18.09
N GLU A 193 17.41 13.71 -19.39
CA GLU A 193 16.39 13.03 -20.18
C GLU A 193 16.06 11.62 -19.63
N SER A 194 16.96 11.05 -18.83
CA SER A 194 16.79 9.76 -18.17
C SER A 194 16.08 9.84 -16.81
N ALA A 195 15.57 11.02 -16.42
CA ALA A 195 14.84 11.15 -15.14
C ALA A 195 13.55 10.32 -15.16
N ASP A 196 13.21 9.80 -13.98
CA ASP A 196 12.08 8.88 -13.81
C ASP A 196 10.73 9.61 -13.71
N TYR A 197 10.75 10.91 -13.36
CA TYR A 197 9.55 11.73 -13.19
C TYR A 197 9.43 12.80 -14.27
N LEU A 198 8.23 12.88 -14.85
CA LEU A 198 7.79 13.98 -15.70
C LEU A 198 7.08 15.02 -14.83
N ASN A 199 7.33 16.30 -15.05
CA ASN A 199 6.85 17.38 -14.19
C ASN A 199 6.08 18.41 -15.01
N ALA A 200 4.91 18.81 -14.51
CA ALA A 200 4.08 19.90 -15.04
C ALA A 200 4.19 21.12 -14.11
N PRO A 201 4.96 22.14 -14.47
CA PRO A 201 5.11 23.35 -13.68
C PRO A 201 3.89 24.25 -13.83
N MET A 202 3.55 24.95 -12.76
CA MET A 202 2.47 25.94 -12.73
C MET A 202 2.97 27.28 -12.24
N THR A 203 2.48 28.36 -12.83
CA THR A 203 2.60 29.71 -12.29
C THR A 203 1.65 29.86 -11.10
N GLU A 204 1.80 30.97 -10.35
CA GLU A 204 0.90 31.29 -9.23
C GLU A 204 -0.55 31.43 -9.68
N GLU A 205 -0.79 32.11 -10.77
CA GLU A 205 -2.13 32.30 -11.35
C GLU A 205 -2.74 30.97 -11.78
N GLN A 206 -2.00 30.13 -12.50
CA GLN A 206 -2.46 28.80 -12.91
C GLN A 206 -2.78 27.91 -11.73
N TYR A 207 -1.97 27.96 -10.69
CA TYR A 207 -2.18 27.21 -9.46
C TYR A 207 -3.49 27.61 -8.76
N TYR A 208 -3.70 28.89 -8.51
CA TYR A 208 -4.91 29.33 -7.80
C TYR A 208 -6.18 29.12 -8.61
N ASN A 209 -6.15 29.31 -9.93
CA ASN A 209 -7.26 29.00 -10.80
C ASN A 209 -7.59 27.48 -10.76
N PHE A 210 -6.56 26.63 -10.78
CA PHE A 210 -6.72 25.17 -10.67
C PHE A 210 -7.31 24.78 -9.30
N VAL A 211 -6.78 25.31 -8.20
CA VAL A 211 -7.27 25.02 -6.83
C VAL A 211 -8.70 25.49 -6.64
N GLU A 212 -9.07 26.65 -7.18
CA GLU A 212 -10.43 27.17 -7.12
C GLU A 212 -11.42 26.23 -7.83
N GLU A 213 -11.04 25.73 -9.02
CA GLU A 213 -11.86 24.78 -9.77
C GLU A 213 -11.92 23.39 -9.11
N LEU A 214 -10.86 22.93 -8.45
CA LEU A 214 -10.90 21.72 -7.61
C LEU A 214 -11.93 21.83 -6.49
N VAL A 215 -12.00 22.97 -5.82
CA VAL A 215 -12.95 23.21 -4.72
C VAL A 215 -14.38 23.28 -5.23
N LYS A 216 -14.63 23.95 -6.38
CA LYS A 216 -15.96 24.12 -6.98
C LYS A 216 -16.51 22.85 -7.64
N ALA A 217 -15.62 21.96 -8.11
CA ALA A 217 -15.99 20.78 -8.87
C ALA A 217 -16.97 19.87 -8.13
N GLU A 218 -17.87 19.23 -8.85
CA GLU A 218 -18.79 18.24 -8.30
C GLU A 218 -18.04 16.99 -7.82
N LYS A 219 -18.39 16.55 -6.62
CA LYS A 219 -17.78 15.41 -5.95
C LYS A 219 -18.76 14.25 -5.82
N VAL A 220 -18.22 13.05 -5.74
CA VAL A 220 -19.01 11.85 -5.41
C VAL A 220 -19.52 12.00 -3.98
N PRO A 221 -20.85 11.93 -3.75
CA PRO A 221 -21.39 12.07 -2.41
C PRO A 221 -20.98 10.90 -1.52
N ALA A 222 -20.79 11.18 -0.22
CA ALA A 222 -20.63 10.15 0.78
C ALA A 222 -21.90 9.30 0.88
N GLN A 223 -21.84 8.03 0.47
CA GLN A 223 -22.96 7.12 0.62
C GLN A 223 -23.12 6.71 2.08
N GLY A 224 -24.02 7.36 2.80
CA GLY A 224 -24.51 6.91 4.12
C GLY A 224 -23.63 7.22 5.33
N PHE A 225 -22.62 8.10 5.24
CA PHE A 225 -21.78 8.50 6.35
C PHE A 225 -21.51 10.00 6.33
N GLU A 226 -21.70 10.66 7.48
CA GLU A 226 -21.60 12.12 7.62
C GLU A 226 -20.17 12.67 7.48
N ASP A 227 -19.11 11.84 7.67
CA ASP A 227 -17.71 12.26 7.58
C ASP A 227 -16.85 11.28 6.78
N TYR A 228 -16.21 11.77 5.69
CA TYR A 228 -15.13 11.05 5.00
C TYR A 228 -13.89 11.02 5.88
N LYS A 229 -13.52 9.85 6.39
CA LYS A 229 -12.24 9.64 7.10
C LYS A 229 -11.22 9.08 6.12
N PHE A 230 -10.49 9.97 5.44
CA PHE A 230 -9.37 9.56 4.58
C PHE A 230 -8.10 9.34 5.38
N PHE A 231 -7.30 8.40 4.92
CA PHE A 231 -5.93 8.23 5.39
C PHE A 231 -5.07 9.43 4.95
N GLU A 232 -4.28 10.01 5.86
CA GLU A 232 -3.51 11.25 5.59
C GLU A 232 -2.53 11.11 4.40
N ALA A 233 -1.96 9.92 4.17
CA ALA A 233 -1.07 9.66 3.04
C ALA A 233 -1.81 9.53 1.69
N CYS A 234 -3.12 9.29 1.71
CA CYS A 234 -3.99 9.14 0.54
C CYS A 234 -5.06 10.24 0.49
N LEU A 235 -4.82 11.36 1.16
CA LEU A 235 -5.77 12.47 1.22
C LEU A 235 -6.05 12.99 -0.20
N PRO A 236 -7.33 13.07 -0.64
CA PRO A 236 -7.69 13.59 -1.95
C PRO A 236 -7.20 15.03 -2.16
N VAL A 237 -6.70 15.33 -3.37
CA VAL A 237 -6.18 16.66 -3.71
C VAL A 237 -7.24 17.76 -3.58
N ASP A 238 -8.49 17.43 -3.91
CA ASP A 238 -9.63 18.34 -3.73
C ASP A 238 -9.94 18.58 -2.25
N LEU A 239 -9.80 17.59 -1.38
CA LEU A 239 -9.95 17.77 0.06
C LEU A 239 -8.77 18.56 0.67
N MET A 240 -7.54 18.36 0.17
CA MET A 240 -6.41 19.22 0.54
C MET A 240 -6.70 20.69 0.20
N ALA A 241 -7.24 20.96 -1.00
CA ALA A 241 -7.63 22.30 -1.45
C ALA A 241 -8.74 22.91 -0.57
N GLU A 242 -9.71 22.12 -0.13
CA GLU A 242 -10.78 22.55 0.80
C GLU A 242 -10.23 22.91 2.19
N ARG A 243 -9.23 22.17 2.69
CA ARG A 243 -8.56 22.47 3.98
C ARG A 243 -7.75 23.78 3.95
N GLY A 244 -7.32 24.20 2.78
CA GLY A 244 -6.61 25.46 2.58
C GLY A 244 -6.03 25.56 1.17
N LYS A 245 -6.17 26.73 0.54
CA LYS A 245 -5.75 26.97 -0.85
C LYS A 245 -4.27 26.62 -1.11
N ASP A 246 -3.42 26.74 -0.13
CA ASP A 246 -1.98 26.43 -0.25
C ASP A 246 -1.62 25.00 0.17
N THR A 247 -2.55 24.23 0.75
CA THR A 247 -2.26 22.88 1.25
C THR A 247 -1.67 21.95 0.17
N PRO A 248 -2.21 21.87 -1.07
CA PRO A 248 -1.62 21.05 -2.13
C PRO A 248 -0.18 21.45 -2.47
N ARG A 249 0.15 22.76 -2.45
CA ARG A 249 1.49 23.27 -2.74
C ARG A 249 2.53 22.86 -1.69
N PHE A 250 2.13 22.62 -0.46
CA PHE A 250 3.00 22.11 0.60
C PHE A 250 2.99 20.56 0.69
N SER A 251 2.17 19.90 -0.11
CA SER A 251 2.03 18.45 -0.16
C SER A 251 2.38 17.87 -1.55
N CYS A 252 1.38 17.41 -2.31
CA CYS A 252 1.57 16.70 -3.60
C CYS A 252 2.09 17.62 -4.73
N MET A 253 1.82 18.92 -4.66
CA MET A 253 2.25 19.90 -5.69
C MET A 253 3.49 20.72 -5.29
N LYS A 254 4.29 20.24 -4.35
CA LYS A 254 5.45 20.96 -3.81
C LYS A 254 6.53 21.17 -4.88
N PRO A 255 7.01 22.42 -5.14
CA PRO A 255 7.99 22.69 -6.20
C PRO A 255 9.44 22.45 -5.77
N ILE A 256 9.73 22.38 -4.47
CA ILE A 256 11.09 22.30 -3.93
C ILE A 256 11.88 21.13 -4.53
N GLY A 257 13.09 21.44 -5.03
CA GLY A 257 14.00 20.47 -5.63
C GLY A 257 13.68 20.12 -7.10
N LEU A 258 12.71 20.81 -7.73
CA LEU A 258 12.29 20.59 -9.12
C LEU A 258 12.58 21.79 -10.02
N LYS A 259 13.26 22.82 -9.53
CA LYS A 259 13.69 23.97 -10.34
C LYS A 259 14.61 23.49 -11.48
N VAL A 260 14.32 23.92 -12.70
CA VAL A 260 15.18 23.74 -13.88
C VAL A 260 16.29 24.80 -13.85
N LYS A 261 17.49 24.43 -14.28
CA LYS A 261 18.63 25.34 -14.34
C LYS A 261 18.29 26.52 -15.25
N ASP A 262 18.69 27.71 -14.83
CA ASP A 262 18.49 29.00 -15.53
C ASP A 262 17.01 29.39 -15.78
N GLN A 263 16.05 28.72 -15.15
CA GLN A 263 14.64 29.07 -15.18
C GLN A 263 14.16 29.62 -13.83
N GLN A 264 13.03 30.34 -13.84
CA GLN A 264 12.36 30.75 -12.62
C GLN A 264 11.83 29.50 -11.89
N GLU A 265 11.90 29.50 -10.56
CA GLU A 265 11.31 28.43 -9.75
C GLU A 265 9.79 28.40 -9.97
N PRO A 266 9.20 27.22 -10.32
CA PRO A 266 7.76 27.12 -10.49
C PRO A 266 7.05 27.35 -9.16
N TYR A 267 5.85 27.94 -9.21
CA TYR A 267 5.06 28.16 -8.02
C TYR A 267 4.56 26.84 -7.41
N ALA A 268 4.11 25.93 -8.28
CA ALA A 268 3.73 24.57 -7.92
C ALA A 268 4.10 23.59 -9.05
N VAL A 269 4.17 22.30 -8.77
CA VAL A 269 4.51 21.27 -9.77
C VAL A 269 3.65 20.04 -9.56
N VAL A 270 2.97 19.57 -10.61
CA VAL A 270 2.37 18.24 -10.64
C VAL A 270 3.40 17.24 -11.13
N GLN A 271 3.68 16.22 -10.32
CA GLN A 271 4.62 15.15 -10.70
C GLN A 271 3.88 13.94 -11.28
N LEU A 272 4.44 13.38 -12.33
CA LEU A 272 3.95 12.19 -13.01
C LEU A 272 5.01 11.10 -12.95
N ARG A 273 4.59 9.87 -12.70
CA ARG A 273 5.47 8.69 -12.67
C ARG A 273 5.03 7.68 -13.72
N LYS A 274 6.00 7.10 -14.43
CA LYS A 274 5.76 6.04 -15.43
C LYS A 274 5.00 4.86 -14.81
N GLU A 275 3.97 4.39 -15.51
CA GLU A 275 3.20 3.20 -15.15
C GLU A 275 3.84 1.89 -15.66
N ASN A 276 4.63 1.97 -16.71
CA ASN A 276 5.29 0.83 -17.34
C ASN A 276 6.66 1.20 -17.93
N LEU A 277 7.44 0.19 -18.33
CA LEU A 277 8.78 0.38 -18.91
C LEU A 277 8.77 1.20 -20.21
N LEU A 278 7.73 1.08 -21.01
CA LEU A 278 7.61 1.81 -22.29
C LEU A 278 7.30 3.29 -22.07
N GLY A 279 6.87 3.69 -20.87
CA GLY A 279 6.45 5.05 -20.57
C GLY A 279 5.20 5.49 -21.34
N SER A 280 4.33 4.53 -21.73
CA SER A 280 3.11 4.81 -22.48
C SER A 280 1.99 5.43 -21.65
N ALA A 281 2.14 5.45 -20.32
CA ALA A 281 1.19 6.05 -19.39
C ALA A 281 1.89 6.57 -18.13
N PHE A 282 1.30 7.59 -17.51
CA PHE A 282 1.80 8.21 -16.28
C PHE A 282 0.73 8.29 -15.20
N ASN A 283 1.10 7.97 -13.98
CA ASN A 283 0.29 8.18 -12.78
C ASN A 283 0.53 9.59 -12.22
N LEU A 284 -0.54 10.32 -11.90
CA LEU A 284 -0.46 11.61 -11.22
C LEU A 284 -0.16 11.40 -9.74
N VAL A 285 1.05 11.74 -9.32
CA VAL A 285 1.53 11.44 -7.97
C VAL A 285 0.83 12.29 -6.93
N GLY A 286 0.09 11.63 -6.02
CA GLY A 286 -0.64 12.30 -4.94
C GLY A 286 -1.94 12.99 -5.36
N PHE A 287 -2.49 12.64 -6.53
CA PHE A 287 -3.72 13.21 -7.09
C PHE A 287 -4.93 12.30 -6.91
N GLN A 288 -5.01 11.58 -5.82
CA GLN A 288 -6.26 10.94 -5.41
C GLN A 288 -7.37 11.97 -5.36
N THR A 289 -8.62 11.61 -5.74
CA THR A 289 -9.70 12.58 -5.85
C THR A 289 -11.08 11.98 -5.63
N ARG A 290 -11.99 12.82 -5.08
CA ARG A 290 -13.44 12.55 -4.96
C ARG A 290 -14.24 13.10 -6.14
N LEU A 291 -13.61 13.81 -7.09
CA LEU A 291 -14.31 14.43 -8.19
C LEU A 291 -15.06 13.40 -9.02
N LYS A 292 -16.25 13.76 -9.50
CA LYS A 292 -16.96 12.97 -10.51
C LYS A 292 -16.13 12.91 -11.81
N TYR A 293 -16.27 11.85 -12.60
CA TYR A 293 -15.46 11.62 -13.81
C TYR A 293 -15.44 12.79 -14.80
N PRO A 294 -16.58 13.45 -15.14
CA PRO A 294 -16.54 14.61 -16.02
C PRO A 294 -15.74 15.79 -15.43
N GLU A 295 -15.83 16.00 -14.13
CA GLU A 295 -15.10 17.05 -13.44
C GLU A 295 -13.60 16.78 -13.38
N GLN A 296 -13.19 15.51 -13.22
CA GLN A 296 -11.78 15.15 -13.30
C GLN A 296 -11.18 15.53 -14.65
N ILE A 297 -11.88 15.20 -15.74
CA ILE A 297 -11.42 15.52 -17.10
C ILE A 297 -11.34 17.05 -17.26
N ARG A 298 -12.36 17.78 -16.84
CA ARG A 298 -12.41 19.25 -16.95
C ARG A 298 -11.30 19.92 -16.14
N VAL A 299 -11.17 19.57 -14.88
CA VAL A 299 -10.26 20.25 -13.95
C VAL A 299 -8.80 19.84 -14.22
N PHE A 300 -8.51 18.56 -14.44
CA PHE A 300 -7.11 18.13 -14.65
C PHE A 300 -6.58 18.57 -16.01
N ARG A 301 -7.41 18.86 -17.00
CA ARG A 301 -6.99 19.49 -18.24
C ARG A 301 -6.55 20.95 -18.10
N MET A 302 -6.76 21.57 -16.93
CA MET A 302 -6.20 22.90 -16.61
C MET A 302 -4.71 22.83 -16.21
N ILE A 303 -4.17 21.65 -15.95
CA ILE A 303 -2.74 21.48 -15.68
C ILE A 303 -1.97 21.73 -16.98
N PRO A 304 -0.91 22.57 -16.97
CA PRO A 304 -0.09 22.81 -18.16
C PRO A 304 0.41 21.51 -18.79
N GLY A 305 0.20 21.34 -20.09
CA GLY A 305 0.53 20.13 -20.82
C GLY A 305 -0.54 19.04 -20.81
N PHE A 306 -1.68 19.28 -20.16
CA PHE A 306 -2.80 18.34 -20.06
C PHE A 306 -4.04 18.79 -20.86
N GLU A 307 -3.98 19.84 -21.61
CA GLU A 307 -5.13 20.46 -22.28
C GLU A 307 -5.92 19.47 -23.14
N ASN A 308 -5.23 18.50 -23.76
CA ASN A 308 -5.82 17.42 -24.57
C ASN A 308 -5.66 16.03 -23.92
N ALA A 309 -5.32 15.96 -22.64
CA ALA A 309 -5.01 14.72 -21.96
C ALA A 309 -6.16 13.70 -22.06
N THR A 310 -5.80 12.47 -22.36
CA THR A 310 -6.67 11.29 -22.30
C THR A 310 -6.31 10.49 -21.06
N PHE A 311 -7.29 10.15 -20.25
CA PHE A 311 -7.08 9.39 -19.01
C PHE A 311 -7.38 7.91 -19.25
N ASN A 312 -6.35 7.07 -19.13
CA ASN A 312 -6.50 5.61 -19.16
C ASN A 312 -7.30 5.12 -17.94
N HIS A 313 -7.15 5.89 -16.84
CA HIS A 313 -7.85 5.72 -15.60
C HIS A 313 -8.23 7.07 -15.02
N LEU A 314 -9.47 7.17 -14.57
CA LEU A 314 -9.91 8.26 -13.70
C LEU A 314 -9.79 7.83 -12.25
N GLY A 315 -9.55 8.81 -11.38
CA GLY A 315 -9.55 8.60 -9.95
C GLY A 315 -10.92 8.17 -9.43
N SER A 316 -10.93 7.45 -8.33
CA SER A 316 -12.19 7.00 -7.71
C SER A 316 -12.07 6.92 -6.19
N VAL A 317 -13.21 7.05 -5.52
CA VAL A 317 -13.34 6.90 -4.07
C VAL A 317 -13.98 5.55 -3.77
N HIS A 318 -13.35 4.78 -2.89
CA HIS A 318 -13.85 3.50 -2.44
C HIS A 318 -14.06 3.50 -0.93
N ARG A 319 -15.04 2.71 -0.48
CA ARG A 319 -15.21 2.40 0.91
C ARG A 319 -14.20 1.31 1.28
N ASN A 320 -13.31 1.60 2.21
CA ASN A 320 -12.33 0.66 2.72
C ASN A 320 -12.71 0.22 4.13
N SER A 321 -12.60 -1.08 4.39
CA SER A 321 -12.92 -1.65 5.70
C SER A 321 -11.66 -2.11 6.41
N PHE A 322 -11.58 -1.87 7.72
CA PHE A 322 -10.52 -2.42 8.57
C PHE A 322 -11.03 -2.72 9.98
N LEU A 323 -10.37 -3.65 10.65
CA LEU A 323 -10.69 -4.09 12.01
C LEU A 323 -10.10 -3.15 13.05
N ASN A 324 -10.80 -2.97 14.16
CA ASN A 324 -10.18 -2.49 15.38
C ASN A 324 -9.32 -3.62 15.99
N SER A 325 -8.13 -3.82 15.45
CA SER A 325 -7.25 -4.95 15.80
C SER A 325 -6.96 -5.02 17.30
N ARG A 326 -6.75 -3.89 17.97
CA ARG A 326 -6.54 -3.82 19.42
C ARG A 326 -7.67 -4.47 20.22
N LYS A 327 -8.93 -4.28 19.81
CA LYS A 327 -10.09 -4.84 20.51
C LYS A 327 -10.32 -6.30 20.16
N LEU A 328 -10.16 -6.67 18.91
CA LEU A 328 -10.65 -7.90 18.34
C LEU A 328 -9.60 -9.01 18.19
N LEU A 329 -8.31 -8.63 18.08
CA LEU A 329 -7.24 -9.57 17.77
C LEU A 329 -6.26 -9.75 18.94
N ASN A 330 -5.56 -10.85 18.92
CA ASN A 330 -4.35 -11.12 19.69
C ASN A 330 -3.12 -10.54 18.96
N PHE A 331 -1.94 -10.49 19.61
CA PHE A 331 -0.72 -9.97 18.98
C PHE A 331 -0.25 -10.77 17.74
N ASP A 332 -0.61 -12.05 17.64
CA ASP A 332 -0.40 -12.87 16.46
C ASP A 332 -1.42 -12.62 15.33
N LEU A 333 -2.27 -11.61 15.51
CA LEU A 333 -3.39 -11.22 14.64
C LEU A 333 -4.45 -12.32 14.44
N SER A 334 -4.50 -13.31 15.32
CA SER A 334 -5.65 -14.22 15.44
C SER A 334 -6.80 -13.54 16.16
N SER A 335 -8.03 -13.92 15.83
CA SER A 335 -9.21 -13.45 16.53
C SER A 335 -9.23 -13.93 17.98
N LYS A 336 -9.60 -13.05 18.91
CA LYS A 336 -9.81 -13.41 20.33
C LYS A 336 -10.98 -14.37 20.51
N GLN A 337 -11.98 -14.29 19.64
CA GLN A 337 -13.19 -15.11 19.69
C GLN A 337 -13.04 -16.43 18.95
N TYR A 338 -12.30 -16.41 17.81
CA TYR A 338 -12.05 -17.58 16.96
C TYR A 338 -10.53 -17.76 16.78
N PRO A 339 -9.81 -18.46 17.68
CA PRO A 339 -8.35 -18.54 17.66
C PRO A 339 -7.76 -19.15 16.38
N ASN A 340 -8.57 -19.89 15.61
CA ASN A 340 -8.18 -20.47 14.31
C ASN A 340 -8.38 -19.51 13.13
N VAL A 341 -8.94 -18.31 13.36
CA VAL A 341 -9.17 -17.28 12.35
C VAL A 341 -8.17 -16.16 12.58
N SER A 342 -7.29 -15.92 11.61
CA SER A 342 -6.30 -14.85 11.63
C SER A 342 -6.57 -13.84 10.51
N PHE A 343 -6.11 -12.60 10.69
CA PHE A 343 -6.29 -11.51 9.73
C PHE A 343 -4.95 -10.97 9.26
N ALA A 344 -4.80 -10.71 7.96
CA ALA A 344 -3.56 -10.19 7.38
C ALA A 344 -3.79 -9.05 6.38
N GLY A 345 -2.84 -8.14 6.31
CA GLY A 345 -2.85 -7.03 5.36
C GLY A 345 -3.68 -5.84 5.82
N GLN A 346 -4.18 -5.06 4.87
CA GLN A 346 -4.82 -3.77 5.13
C GLN A 346 -6.04 -3.87 6.05
N ILE A 347 -6.75 -4.98 6.03
CA ILE A 347 -7.89 -5.23 6.93
C ILE A 347 -7.51 -5.14 8.42
N THR A 348 -6.23 -5.30 8.77
CA THR A 348 -5.74 -5.19 10.16
C THR A 348 -5.47 -3.76 10.62
N GLY A 349 -5.59 -2.76 9.73
CA GLY A 349 -5.31 -1.35 10.04
C GLY A 349 -3.91 -0.88 9.65
N VAL A 350 -3.20 -1.61 8.81
CA VAL A 350 -2.02 -1.09 8.12
C VAL A 350 -2.42 -0.47 6.78
N GLU A 351 -1.60 0.47 6.27
CA GLU A 351 -1.81 1.13 4.99
C GLU A 351 -0.55 1.07 4.14
N GLY A 352 -0.71 0.57 2.91
CA GLY A 352 0.36 0.46 1.92
C GLY A 352 0.61 -0.98 1.47
N TYR A 353 1.20 -1.11 0.27
CA TYR A 353 1.46 -2.42 -0.35
C TYR A 353 2.53 -3.22 0.39
N THR A 354 3.63 -2.56 0.77
CA THR A 354 4.73 -3.18 1.52
C THR A 354 4.27 -3.62 2.90
N GLU A 355 3.48 -2.78 3.57
CA GLU A 355 2.89 -3.05 4.87
C GLU A 355 1.92 -4.22 4.82
N SER A 356 1.01 -4.22 3.84
CA SER A 356 0.05 -5.34 3.66
C SER A 356 0.76 -6.65 3.40
N SER A 357 1.78 -6.66 2.53
CA SER A 357 2.60 -7.83 2.23
C SER A 357 3.33 -8.34 3.48
N SER A 358 3.97 -7.44 4.24
CA SER A 358 4.69 -7.81 5.47
C SER A 358 3.77 -8.42 6.54
N MET A 359 2.52 -7.95 6.63
CA MET A 359 1.52 -8.56 7.53
C MET A 359 1.08 -9.95 7.07
N GLY A 360 1.07 -10.22 5.75
CA GLY A 360 0.87 -11.56 5.20
C GLY A 360 1.95 -12.53 5.68
N LEU A 361 3.22 -12.15 5.57
CA LEU A 361 4.37 -12.91 6.05
C LEU A 361 4.33 -13.11 7.57
N TYR A 362 4.04 -12.04 8.32
CA TYR A 362 3.93 -12.10 9.77
C TYR A 362 2.88 -13.12 10.22
N VAL A 363 1.65 -13.03 9.72
CA VAL A 363 0.56 -13.93 10.11
C VAL A 363 0.87 -15.37 9.70
N ALA A 364 1.40 -15.57 8.48
CA ALA A 364 1.78 -16.91 8.02
C ALA A 364 2.85 -17.55 8.92
N SER A 365 3.83 -16.77 9.41
CA SER A 365 4.84 -17.25 10.34
C SER A 365 4.24 -17.67 11.69
N GLN A 366 3.26 -16.92 12.20
CA GLN A 366 2.55 -17.25 13.45
C GLN A 366 1.68 -18.51 13.29
N VAL A 367 0.97 -18.63 12.15
CA VAL A 367 0.18 -19.82 11.83
C VAL A 367 1.08 -21.05 11.70
N LEU A 368 2.23 -20.93 11.04
CA LEU A 368 3.21 -22.02 10.93
C LEU A 368 3.67 -22.52 12.30
N ARG A 369 3.94 -21.61 13.26
CA ARG A 369 4.28 -21.97 14.65
C ARG A 369 3.14 -22.74 15.32
N LYS A 370 1.91 -22.27 15.19
CA LYS A 370 0.71 -22.97 15.73
C LYS A 370 0.58 -24.40 15.19
N LEU A 371 0.81 -24.58 13.87
CA LEU A 371 0.78 -25.91 13.25
C LEU A 371 1.87 -26.84 13.79
N LYS A 372 3.02 -26.28 14.18
CA LYS A 372 4.12 -27.02 14.85
C LYS A 372 3.86 -27.27 16.34
N GLY A 373 2.74 -26.78 16.89
CA GLY A 373 2.45 -26.86 18.32
C GLY A 373 3.26 -25.89 19.18
N GLU A 374 3.83 -24.85 18.58
CA GLU A 374 4.59 -23.82 19.25
C GLU A 374 3.70 -22.63 19.61
N GLU A 375 4.06 -21.93 20.69
CA GLU A 375 3.37 -20.71 21.07
C GLU A 375 3.62 -19.58 20.06
N SER A 376 2.61 -18.70 19.88
CA SER A 376 2.76 -17.46 19.14
C SER A 376 3.82 -16.58 19.78
N ILE A 377 4.60 -15.88 18.95
CA ILE A 377 5.73 -15.07 19.42
C ILE A 377 5.55 -13.60 19.03
N GLN A 378 5.72 -12.70 20.00
CA GLN A 378 5.69 -11.27 19.72
C GLN A 378 7.03 -10.82 19.13
N TRP A 379 6.99 -10.19 17.95
CA TRP A 379 8.17 -9.66 17.30
C TRP A 379 8.69 -8.41 18.01
N PRO A 380 10.01 -8.19 18.06
CA PRO A 380 10.60 -7.02 18.71
C PRO A 380 10.08 -5.72 18.09
N VAL A 381 9.69 -4.75 18.92
CA VAL A 381 9.18 -3.45 18.47
C VAL A 381 10.24 -2.59 17.76
N GLU A 382 11.50 -2.98 17.86
CA GLU A 382 12.62 -2.40 17.13
C GLU A 382 12.62 -2.77 15.65
N THR A 383 11.96 -3.87 15.25
CA THR A 383 11.85 -4.30 13.85
C THR A 383 10.74 -3.54 13.13
N GLY A 384 10.79 -3.45 11.80
CA GLY A 384 9.75 -2.80 11.02
C GLY A 384 8.39 -3.50 11.13
N ILE A 385 8.38 -4.85 11.01
CA ILE A 385 7.17 -5.67 11.16
C ILE A 385 6.65 -5.60 12.59
N GLY A 386 7.52 -5.77 13.59
CA GLY A 386 7.12 -5.68 15.01
C GLY A 386 6.57 -4.31 15.39
N ALA A 387 7.14 -3.21 14.85
CA ALA A 387 6.63 -1.85 15.05
C ALA A 387 5.23 -1.66 14.45
N LEU A 388 4.96 -2.19 13.26
CA LEU A 388 3.62 -2.16 12.64
C LEU A 388 2.59 -2.94 13.48
N VAL A 389 2.92 -4.16 13.87
CA VAL A 389 2.05 -4.99 14.73
C VAL A 389 1.77 -4.28 16.05
N ASN A 390 2.83 -3.77 16.71
CA ASN A 390 2.67 -3.03 17.95
C ASN A 390 1.76 -1.80 17.78
N PHE A 391 1.92 -1.06 16.67
CA PHE A 391 1.06 0.10 16.38
C PHE A 391 -0.41 -0.30 16.28
N VAL A 392 -0.79 -1.25 15.42
CA VAL A 392 -2.20 -1.65 15.21
C VAL A 392 -2.82 -2.27 16.48
N MET A 393 -1.99 -2.87 17.34
CA MET A 393 -2.44 -3.53 18.58
C MET A 393 -2.51 -2.58 19.79
N THR A 394 -1.86 -1.42 19.77
CA THR A 394 -1.79 -0.56 20.96
C THR A 394 -2.45 0.80 20.78
N VAL A 395 -2.58 1.31 19.55
CA VAL A 395 -3.16 2.64 19.30
C VAL A 395 -4.61 2.73 19.78
N PRO A 396 -4.98 3.74 20.60
CA PRO A 396 -6.33 3.83 21.18
C PRO A 396 -7.43 4.08 20.16
N LYS A 397 -7.16 4.88 19.14
CA LYS A 397 -8.06 5.16 18.01
C LYS A 397 -7.43 4.60 16.76
N PRO A 398 -7.94 3.48 16.22
CA PRO A 398 -7.35 2.87 15.05
C PRO A 398 -7.48 3.83 13.85
N VAL A 399 -6.34 4.12 13.24
CA VAL A 399 -6.23 4.85 11.99
C VAL A 399 -5.22 4.06 11.15
N PRO A 400 -5.55 3.70 9.92
CA PRO A 400 -4.60 2.99 9.08
C PRO A 400 -3.27 3.74 8.97
N SER A 401 -2.16 3.02 9.08
CA SER A 401 -0.83 3.64 9.11
C SER A 401 0.18 2.88 8.26
N SER A 402 1.05 3.67 7.62
CA SER A 402 2.23 3.16 6.93
C SER A 402 3.44 3.19 7.86
N ILE A 403 4.41 2.33 7.56
CA ILE A 403 5.67 2.30 8.29
C ILE A 403 6.43 3.63 8.19
N ASN A 404 6.81 4.14 9.32
CA ASN A 404 7.69 5.31 9.43
C ASN A 404 8.53 5.21 10.72
N PHE A 405 9.62 5.97 10.79
CA PHE A 405 10.50 5.90 11.96
C PHE A 405 9.89 6.41 13.28
N GLY A 406 8.71 7.03 13.22
CA GLY A 406 7.96 7.40 14.43
C GLY A 406 7.30 6.19 15.12
N LEU A 407 7.14 5.07 14.41
CA LEU A 407 6.62 3.83 14.99
C LEU A 407 7.70 3.01 15.72
N LEU A 408 8.98 3.24 15.39
CA LEU A 408 10.10 2.55 16.01
C LEU A 408 10.55 3.26 17.30
N PRO A 409 11.17 2.55 18.24
CA PRO A 409 11.67 3.14 19.47
C PRO A 409 12.62 4.31 19.23
N THR A 410 12.50 5.33 20.07
CA THR A 410 13.35 6.53 19.97
C THR A 410 14.75 6.21 20.46
N ILE A 411 15.78 6.48 19.63
CA ILE A 411 17.17 6.38 20.02
C ILE A 411 17.74 7.73 20.46
N LEU A 412 18.65 7.68 21.43
CA LEU A 412 19.38 8.83 21.92
C LEU A 412 20.69 8.98 21.15
N LEU A 413 20.85 10.12 20.48
CA LEU A 413 22.14 10.47 19.86
C LEU A 413 23.18 10.92 20.91
N THR A 414 24.44 10.62 20.68
CA THR A 414 25.56 11.16 21.47
C THR A 414 25.63 12.69 21.35
N LYS A 415 26.40 13.34 22.26
CA LYS A 415 26.61 14.81 22.20
C LYS A 415 27.23 15.24 20.86
N GLU A 416 28.15 14.45 20.33
CA GLU A 416 28.81 14.68 19.05
C GLU A 416 27.84 14.56 17.89
N GLN A 417 27.07 13.47 17.82
CA GLN A 417 26.05 13.24 16.78
C GLN A 417 24.96 14.34 16.78
N ARG A 418 24.55 14.84 17.95
CA ARG A 418 23.57 15.95 18.04
C ARG A 418 24.09 17.27 17.44
N ARG A 419 25.41 17.52 17.49
CA ARG A 419 26.05 18.72 16.94
C ARG A 419 26.31 18.60 15.43
N ASN A 420 26.23 17.41 14.85
CA ASN A 420 26.49 17.18 13.44
C ASN A 420 25.38 17.83 12.59
N LYS A 421 25.75 18.46 11.45
CA LYS A 421 24.80 19.04 10.49
C LYS A 421 23.84 17.98 9.93
N ASP A 422 24.30 16.74 9.75
CA ASP A 422 23.55 15.61 9.22
C ASP A 422 22.84 14.78 10.31
N ARG A 423 22.64 15.32 11.51
CA ARG A 423 22.05 14.61 12.65
C ARG A 423 20.78 13.84 12.36
N LYS A 424 19.90 14.37 11.47
CA LYS A 424 18.66 13.70 11.07
C LYS A 424 18.94 12.45 10.24
N LYS A 425 19.91 12.50 9.33
CA LYS A 425 20.35 11.37 8.50
C LYS A 425 21.01 10.29 9.38
N ILE A 426 21.94 10.72 10.25
CA ILE A 426 22.60 9.83 11.21
C ILE A 426 21.59 9.12 12.10
N LYS A 427 20.58 9.84 12.63
CA LYS A 427 19.52 9.23 13.44
C LYS A 427 18.76 8.15 12.65
N LYS A 428 18.38 8.44 11.40
CA LYS A 428 17.66 7.45 10.55
C LYS A 428 18.50 6.21 10.25
N GLN A 429 19.79 6.37 9.97
CA GLN A 429 20.72 5.28 9.75
C GLN A 429 20.83 4.38 10.98
N LEU A 430 21.08 4.97 12.15
CA LEU A 430 21.19 4.22 13.40
C LEU A 430 19.91 3.47 13.77
N VAL A 431 18.74 4.09 13.57
CA VAL A 431 17.44 3.39 13.79
C VAL A 431 17.34 2.18 12.87
N ALA A 432 17.67 2.34 11.59
CA ALA A 432 17.58 1.25 10.62
C ALA A 432 18.59 0.13 10.91
N GLU A 433 19.81 0.46 11.32
CA GLU A 433 20.86 -0.52 11.71
C GLU A 433 20.42 -1.34 12.94
N ILE A 434 19.89 -0.66 13.98
CA ILE A 434 19.36 -1.34 15.17
C ILE A 434 18.19 -2.25 14.80
N ALA A 435 17.28 -1.77 13.96
CA ALA A 435 16.11 -2.54 13.55
C ALA A 435 16.51 -3.81 12.75
N GLN A 436 17.42 -3.67 11.78
CA GLN A 436 17.93 -4.81 11.00
C GLN A 436 18.63 -5.83 11.90
N LYS A 437 19.51 -5.37 12.80
CA LYS A 437 20.20 -6.25 13.76
C LYS A 437 19.18 -7.00 14.62
N SER A 438 18.22 -6.29 15.22
CA SER A 438 17.16 -6.89 16.04
C SER A 438 16.34 -7.92 15.26
N PHE A 439 16.03 -7.62 13.98
CA PHE A 439 15.29 -8.53 13.12
C PHE A 439 16.08 -9.82 12.87
N PHE A 440 17.36 -9.75 12.41
CA PHE A 440 18.14 -10.94 12.07
C PHE A 440 18.39 -11.80 13.30
N GLU A 441 18.79 -11.21 14.43
CA GLU A 441 18.99 -11.94 15.70
C GLU A 441 17.71 -12.65 16.16
N PHE A 442 16.54 -12.01 16.00
CA PHE A 442 15.27 -12.59 16.36
C PHE A 442 14.84 -13.69 15.38
N TYR A 443 14.94 -13.43 14.07
CA TYR A 443 14.47 -14.33 13.02
C TYR A 443 15.28 -15.63 12.98
N GLU A 444 16.62 -15.53 13.01
CA GLU A 444 17.52 -16.71 13.05
C GLU A 444 17.30 -17.58 14.28
N ARG A 445 16.87 -17.01 15.41
CA ARG A 445 16.62 -17.77 16.65
C ARG A 445 15.28 -18.51 16.62
N ASN A 446 14.29 -18.03 15.90
CA ASN A 446 12.89 -18.45 16.06
C ASN A 446 12.29 -19.10 14.81
N PHE A 447 12.92 -18.98 13.66
CA PHE A 447 12.47 -19.50 12.36
C PHE A 447 13.63 -20.16 11.58
#